data_c8d56d85e833ffbd04cf6624ce811e8b
#
_entry.id   c8d56d85e833ffbd04cf6624ce811e8b
#
_cell.length_a   1.000
_cell.length_b   1.000
_cell.length_c   1.000
_cell.angle_alpha   90.00
_cell.angle_beta   90.00
_cell.angle_gamma   90.00
#
_symmetry.space_group_name_H-M   'P 1'
#
loop_
_entity.id
_entity.type
_entity.pdbx_description
1 polymer ?
#
loop_
_entity_poly.entity_id
_entity_poly.type
_entity_poly.pdbx_seq_one_letter_code
_entity_poly.pdbx_strand_id
1 'polypeptide(L)'
;MGENKALQRGFSIAAIILIAVSTFAFVFFDARGILEGDSATFAGMPLMAIVAVLLLGVLIFLVIMLKNTDTVDNMIASVAVRYAFFGWFYVFLIKFADMLIKEYVSDYTFFQKYYSSVYLLMNSFNVCVVGTLVIGLTMRQLPTYRIAQRKLRVGQLLLLIMMMYGLTLVGAVMGLPIHSFLSSFTVDNSQSEAVDLSGLLLGSGVYFRLICVGILPAIFEELLFRKFLIDRTIRHGEFISCVMSGLMFGMWHGNFQQFFFATFIGILFAFVYIRTGKIIYTMIMHASMNLVTTGITMSLLSAIVQKLGNTVGVSARNETELVMEIMPLIILLMVWLIFLLSFMITGLVFVIKKRKNFKLFLMVGELKRKEILHNLTHSPAMWIFLSFVILLFFHYYLPDILAYIFQ
;
A
#
# COMPACT_ATOMS: atom_id res chain seq x y z
N MET A 1 -20.39 25.43 -23.65
CA MET A 1 -20.23 24.68 -22.37
C MET A 1 -20.58 23.19 -22.47
N GLY A 2 -21.52 22.77 -23.32
CA GLY A 2 -21.91 21.36 -23.52
C GLY A 2 -20.87 20.50 -24.27
N GLU A 3 -20.29 21.02 -25.35
CA GLU A 3 -19.28 20.30 -26.16
C GLU A 3 -18.01 19.95 -25.38
N ASN A 4 -17.56 20.82 -24.51
CA ASN A 4 -16.37 20.56 -23.68
C ASN A 4 -16.62 19.42 -22.67
N LYS A 5 -17.84 19.25 -22.15
CA LYS A 5 -18.18 18.16 -21.22
C LYS A 5 -18.29 16.80 -21.93
N ALA A 6 -18.83 16.78 -23.16
CA ALA A 6 -18.93 15.56 -23.96
C ALA A 6 -17.52 15.07 -24.40
N LEU A 7 -16.67 15.99 -24.82
CA LEU A 7 -15.27 15.73 -25.16
C LEU A 7 -14.48 15.19 -23.95
N GLN A 8 -14.64 15.80 -22.77
CA GLN A 8 -14.03 15.33 -21.53
C GLN A 8 -14.50 13.92 -21.13
N ARG A 9 -15.80 13.61 -21.30
CA ARG A 9 -16.34 12.27 -21.05
C ARG A 9 -15.78 11.25 -22.02
N GLY A 10 -15.71 11.56 -23.30
CA GLY A 10 -15.14 10.70 -24.33
C GLY A 10 -13.67 10.37 -24.04
N PHE A 11 -12.89 11.36 -23.68
CA PHE A 11 -11.49 11.19 -23.31
C PHE A 11 -11.31 10.37 -22.02
N SER A 12 -12.18 10.54 -21.02
CA SER A 12 -12.10 9.76 -19.79
C SER A 12 -12.41 8.28 -20.02
N ILE A 13 -13.40 7.98 -20.87
CA ILE A 13 -13.74 6.61 -21.25
C ILE A 13 -12.60 5.99 -22.03
N ALA A 14 -12.00 6.70 -22.99
CA ALA A 14 -10.85 6.22 -23.74
C ALA A 14 -9.64 5.93 -22.83
N ALA A 15 -9.39 6.79 -21.82
CA ALA A 15 -8.34 6.56 -20.82
C ALA A 15 -8.61 5.31 -20.00
N ILE A 16 -9.84 5.11 -19.52
CA ILE A 16 -10.22 3.92 -18.74
C ILE A 16 -10.03 2.66 -19.58
N ILE A 17 -10.48 2.66 -20.82
CA ILE A 17 -10.32 1.51 -21.75
C ILE A 17 -8.83 1.24 -21.99
N LEU A 18 -8.04 2.26 -22.26
CA LEU A 18 -6.61 2.12 -22.51
C LEU A 18 -5.85 1.59 -21.30
N ILE A 19 -6.20 2.08 -20.09
CA ILE A 19 -5.68 1.58 -18.82
C ILE A 19 -6.07 0.11 -18.64
N ALA A 20 -7.33 -0.23 -18.81
CA ALA A 20 -7.81 -1.60 -18.68
C ALA A 20 -7.13 -2.56 -19.65
N VAL A 21 -7.00 -2.17 -20.93
CA VAL A 21 -6.33 -2.98 -21.96
C VAL A 21 -4.84 -3.15 -21.67
N SER A 22 -4.12 -2.07 -21.31
CA SER A 22 -2.71 -2.15 -20.98
C SER A 22 -2.45 -2.99 -19.74
N THR A 23 -3.32 -2.92 -18.73
CA THR A 23 -3.18 -3.75 -17.52
C THR A 23 -3.53 -5.20 -17.79
N PHE A 24 -4.60 -5.46 -18.54
CA PHE A 24 -4.94 -6.83 -18.93
C PHE A 24 -3.80 -7.46 -19.75
N ALA A 25 -3.26 -6.74 -20.73
CA ALA A 25 -2.11 -7.20 -21.49
C ALA A 25 -0.91 -7.49 -20.57
N PHE A 26 -0.59 -6.57 -19.67
CA PHE A 26 0.50 -6.73 -18.72
C PHE A 26 0.33 -7.96 -17.82
N VAL A 27 -0.85 -8.11 -17.19
CA VAL A 27 -1.17 -9.27 -16.33
C VAL A 27 -1.21 -10.57 -17.12
N PHE A 28 -1.75 -10.56 -18.34
CA PHE A 28 -1.80 -11.73 -19.21
C PHE A 28 -0.40 -12.23 -19.59
N PHE A 29 0.50 -11.32 -19.95
CA PHE A 29 1.88 -11.68 -20.28
C PHE A 29 2.71 -12.08 -19.06
N ASP A 30 2.45 -11.48 -17.90
CA ASP A 30 3.05 -11.89 -16.62
C ASP A 30 2.64 -13.34 -16.28
N ALA A 31 1.35 -13.66 -16.38
CA ALA A 31 0.83 -15.01 -16.16
C ALA A 31 1.35 -16.04 -17.18
N ARG A 32 1.49 -15.64 -18.44
CA ARG A 32 2.04 -16.51 -19.50
C ARG A 32 3.52 -16.82 -19.29
N GLY A 33 4.31 -15.83 -18.86
CA GLY A 33 5.72 -16.04 -18.48
C GLY A 33 5.86 -17.04 -17.34
N ILE A 34 4.98 -16.99 -16.35
CA ILE A 34 4.92 -17.97 -15.24
C ILE A 34 4.62 -19.38 -15.76
N LEU A 35 3.65 -19.53 -16.70
CA LEU A 35 3.24 -20.83 -17.24
C LEU A 35 4.32 -21.46 -18.15
N GLU A 36 5.03 -20.65 -18.93
CA GLU A 36 6.06 -21.13 -19.86
C GLU A 36 7.40 -21.37 -19.17
N GLY A 37 7.56 -21.01 -17.87
CA GLY A 37 8.79 -21.18 -17.10
C GLY A 37 9.95 -20.30 -17.57
N ASP A 38 9.66 -19.37 -18.46
CA ASP A 38 10.64 -18.51 -19.13
C ASP A 38 10.55 -17.08 -18.55
N SER A 39 11.03 -16.94 -17.33
CA SER A 39 11.03 -15.66 -16.61
C SER A 39 11.98 -14.61 -17.23
N ALA A 40 12.84 -15.00 -18.14
CA ALA A 40 13.88 -14.15 -18.73
C ALA A 40 13.51 -13.57 -20.10
N THR A 41 12.64 -14.23 -20.84
CA THR A 41 12.23 -13.77 -22.16
C THR A 41 10.77 -13.36 -22.17
N PHE A 42 10.45 -12.21 -21.64
CA PHE A 42 9.37 -11.45 -22.26
C PHE A 42 9.65 -11.44 -23.76
N ALA A 43 8.80 -12.09 -24.52
CA ALA A 43 8.94 -12.23 -25.97
C ALA A 43 9.22 -10.88 -26.60
N GLY A 44 10.49 -10.52 -26.61
CA GLY A 44 11.08 -9.37 -27.23
C GLY A 44 10.82 -8.04 -26.51
N MET A 45 11.89 -7.31 -26.28
CA MET A 45 11.90 -5.87 -25.97
C MET A 45 10.77 -5.03 -26.66
N PRO A 46 10.31 -5.34 -27.90
CA PRO A 46 9.23 -4.59 -28.55
C PRO A 46 7.93 -4.52 -27.78
N LEU A 47 7.54 -5.55 -27.05
CA LEU A 47 6.25 -5.54 -26.34
C LEU A 47 6.30 -4.66 -25.10
N MET A 48 7.38 -4.76 -24.31
CA MET A 48 7.61 -3.86 -23.17
C MET A 48 7.76 -2.40 -23.61
N ALA A 49 8.40 -2.16 -24.75
CA ALA A 49 8.47 -0.84 -25.35
C ALA A 49 7.08 -0.31 -25.75
N ILE A 50 6.22 -1.16 -26.34
CA ILE A 50 4.84 -0.81 -26.68
C ILE A 50 4.03 -0.50 -25.42
N VAL A 51 4.12 -1.34 -24.38
CA VAL A 51 3.45 -1.11 -23.10
C VAL A 51 3.97 0.18 -22.45
N ALA A 52 5.28 0.43 -22.50
CA ALA A 52 5.88 1.67 -21.98
C ALA A 52 5.39 2.91 -22.73
N VAL A 53 5.31 2.86 -24.05
CA VAL A 53 4.79 3.97 -24.89
C VAL A 53 3.30 4.19 -24.63
N LEU A 54 2.50 3.13 -24.51
CA LEU A 54 1.08 3.22 -24.17
C LEU A 54 0.89 3.81 -22.78
N LEU A 55 1.67 3.37 -21.79
CA LEU A 55 1.65 3.93 -20.42
C LEU A 55 2.11 5.39 -20.41
N LEU A 56 3.13 5.74 -21.17
CA LEU A 56 3.57 7.14 -21.34
C LEU A 56 2.48 7.99 -22.00
N GLY A 57 1.76 7.46 -22.99
CA GLY A 57 0.62 8.11 -23.61
C GLY A 57 -0.53 8.34 -22.64
N VAL A 58 -0.87 7.33 -21.82
CA VAL A 58 -1.84 7.43 -20.73
C VAL A 58 -1.38 8.48 -19.72
N LEU A 59 -0.10 8.51 -19.38
CA LEU A 59 0.53 9.46 -18.49
C LEU A 59 0.37 10.90 -18.98
N ILE A 60 0.74 11.17 -20.22
CA ILE A 60 0.61 12.48 -20.87
C ILE A 60 -0.86 12.89 -20.90
N PHE A 61 -1.75 11.95 -21.22
CA PHE A 61 -3.18 12.18 -21.27
C PHE A 61 -3.77 12.51 -19.89
N LEU A 62 -3.37 11.78 -18.82
CA LEU A 62 -3.77 12.07 -17.44
C LEU A 62 -3.25 13.44 -16.99
N VAL A 63 -2.03 13.83 -17.37
CA VAL A 63 -1.50 15.18 -17.11
C VAL A 63 -2.34 16.26 -17.79
N ILE A 64 -2.76 16.03 -19.05
CA ILE A 64 -3.66 16.94 -19.77
C ILE A 64 -5.02 17.02 -19.09
N MET A 65 -5.59 15.87 -18.68
CA MET A 65 -6.84 15.84 -17.91
C MET A 65 -6.72 16.56 -16.57
N LEU A 66 -5.61 16.39 -15.86
CA LEU A 66 -5.36 17.06 -14.58
C LEU A 66 -5.32 18.58 -14.73
N LYS A 67 -4.83 19.09 -15.84
CA LYS A 67 -4.88 20.53 -16.17
C LYS A 67 -6.30 21.06 -16.35
N ASN A 68 -7.23 20.23 -16.82
CA ASN A 68 -8.60 20.63 -17.19
C ASN A 68 -9.66 20.32 -16.12
N THR A 69 -9.34 19.58 -15.05
CA THR A 69 -10.29 19.15 -14.01
C THR A 69 -10.26 20.02 -12.74
N ASP A 70 -9.54 21.13 -12.73
CA ASP A 70 -9.39 22.02 -11.57
C ASP A 70 -10.64 22.87 -11.26
N THR A 71 -11.82 22.31 -11.42
CA THR A 71 -13.03 22.92 -10.90
C THR A 71 -13.19 22.55 -9.42
N VAL A 72 -13.36 23.55 -8.58
CA VAL A 72 -13.53 23.44 -7.12
C VAL A 72 -14.66 22.46 -6.74
N ASP A 73 -15.62 22.24 -7.63
CA ASP A 73 -16.79 21.37 -7.44
C ASP A 73 -16.45 19.87 -7.45
N ASN A 74 -15.26 19.48 -7.94
CA ASN A 74 -14.82 18.08 -8.04
C ASN A 74 -13.49 17.80 -7.32
N MET A 75 -13.23 18.50 -6.23
CA MET A 75 -11.96 18.38 -5.48
C MET A 75 -11.64 16.92 -5.07
N ILE A 76 -12.63 16.18 -4.60
CA ILE A 76 -12.48 14.79 -4.17
C ILE A 76 -11.99 13.93 -5.34
N ALA A 77 -12.62 14.06 -6.49
CA ALA A 77 -12.27 13.34 -7.70
C ALA A 77 -10.88 13.78 -8.25
N SER A 78 -10.60 15.07 -8.20
CA SER A 78 -9.29 15.62 -8.58
C SER A 78 -8.16 15.11 -7.71
N VAL A 79 -8.39 14.93 -6.41
CA VAL A 79 -7.43 14.31 -5.50
C VAL A 79 -7.26 12.84 -5.84
N ALA A 80 -8.36 12.09 -5.96
CA ALA A 80 -8.33 10.65 -6.20
C ALA A 80 -7.58 10.27 -7.50
N VAL A 81 -7.80 11.00 -8.60
CA VAL A 81 -7.15 10.72 -9.88
C VAL A 81 -5.63 10.95 -9.83
N ARG A 82 -5.14 11.88 -9.00
CA ARG A 82 -3.70 12.10 -8.82
C ARG A 82 -3.02 10.93 -8.13
N TYR A 83 -3.71 10.29 -7.18
CA TYR A 83 -3.22 9.06 -6.55
C TYR A 83 -3.26 7.88 -7.51
N ALA A 84 -4.31 7.73 -8.32
CA ALA A 84 -4.37 6.71 -9.35
C ALA A 84 -3.22 6.85 -10.36
N PHE A 85 -3.00 8.07 -10.81
CA PHE A 85 -1.89 8.40 -11.71
C PHE A 85 -0.54 7.99 -11.15
N PHE A 86 -0.25 8.38 -9.91
CA PHE A 86 1.00 7.98 -9.27
C PHE A 86 1.07 6.46 -9.08
N GLY A 87 -0.02 5.81 -8.70
CA GLY A 87 -0.05 4.36 -8.52
C GLY A 87 0.29 3.60 -9.80
N TRP A 88 -0.24 4.02 -10.94
CA TRP A 88 0.11 3.46 -12.25
C TRP A 88 1.59 3.65 -12.58
N PHE A 89 2.09 4.87 -12.39
CA PHE A 89 3.49 5.19 -12.61
C PHE A 89 4.41 4.36 -11.69
N TYR A 90 4.01 4.15 -10.45
CA TYR A 90 4.72 3.35 -9.48
C TYR A 90 4.82 1.87 -9.90
N VAL A 91 3.69 1.23 -10.26
CA VAL A 91 3.69 -0.18 -10.72
C VAL A 91 4.61 -0.34 -11.92
N PHE A 92 4.54 0.58 -12.87
CA PHE A 92 5.43 0.58 -14.04
C PHE A 92 6.91 0.73 -13.64
N LEU A 93 7.25 1.69 -12.78
CA LEU A 93 8.65 1.90 -12.34
C LEU A 93 9.25 0.67 -11.66
N ILE A 94 8.47 0.00 -10.82
CA ILE A 94 8.96 -1.19 -10.11
C ILE A 94 9.22 -2.33 -11.10
N LYS A 95 8.27 -2.63 -11.97
CA LYS A 95 8.43 -3.71 -12.95
C LYS A 95 9.55 -3.41 -13.95
N PHE A 96 9.68 -2.16 -14.37
CA PHE A 96 10.80 -1.74 -15.23
C PHE A 96 12.15 -1.86 -14.51
N ALA A 97 12.21 -1.45 -13.25
CA ALA A 97 13.43 -1.60 -12.46
C ALA A 97 13.77 -3.08 -12.21
N ASP A 98 12.78 -3.92 -11.91
CA ASP A 98 12.96 -5.37 -11.72
C ASP A 98 13.50 -6.03 -13.00
N MET A 99 12.93 -5.68 -14.16
CA MET A 99 13.43 -6.13 -15.46
C MET A 99 14.90 -5.74 -15.68
N LEU A 100 15.27 -4.47 -15.45
CA LEU A 100 16.66 -4.02 -15.59
C LEU A 100 17.61 -4.75 -14.64
N ILE A 101 17.18 -5.02 -13.44
CA ILE A 101 17.96 -5.75 -12.44
C ILE A 101 18.20 -7.18 -12.91
N LYS A 102 17.15 -7.87 -13.34
CA LYS A 102 17.25 -9.24 -13.81
C LYS A 102 18.18 -9.35 -15.03
N GLU A 103 18.08 -8.41 -15.96
CA GLU A 103 18.85 -8.43 -17.20
C GLU A 103 20.32 -8.05 -17.03
N TYR A 104 20.62 -7.00 -16.23
CA TYR A 104 21.94 -6.40 -16.21
C TYR A 104 22.71 -6.54 -14.87
N VAL A 105 22.02 -6.90 -13.79
CA VAL A 105 22.62 -6.85 -12.44
C VAL A 105 22.58 -8.18 -11.70
N SER A 106 21.73 -9.13 -12.13
CA SER A 106 21.53 -10.43 -11.44
C SER A 106 22.80 -11.25 -11.30
N ASP A 107 23.72 -11.16 -12.25
CA ASP A 107 24.97 -11.96 -12.26
C ASP A 107 26.03 -11.47 -11.29
N TYR A 108 25.89 -10.27 -10.73
CA TYR A 108 26.86 -9.75 -9.77
C TYR A 108 26.67 -10.39 -8.39
N THR A 109 27.73 -11.00 -7.86
CA THR A 109 27.73 -11.66 -6.55
C THR A 109 27.28 -10.77 -5.38
N PHE A 110 27.60 -9.47 -5.47
CA PHE A 110 27.12 -8.47 -4.51
C PHE A 110 25.60 -8.38 -4.54
N PHE A 111 25.01 -8.33 -5.72
CA PHE A 111 23.57 -8.19 -5.88
C PHE A 111 22.83 -9.44 -5.39
N GLN A 112 23.29 -10.63 -5.76
CA GLN A 112 22.72 -11.89 -5.28
C GLN A 112 22.72 -11.96 -3.74
N LYS A 113 23.83 -11.53 -3.11
CA LYS A 113 23.96 -11.54 -1.64
C LYS A 113 23.03 -10.55 -0.94
N TYR A 114 22.78 -9.38 -1.54
CA TYR A 114 22.01 -8.29 -0.92
C TYR A 114 20.69 -8.00 -1.63
N TYR A 115 20.21 -8.89 -2.50
CA TYR A 115 19.02 -8.70 -3.32
C TYR A 115 17.83 -8.16 -2.53
N SER A 116 17.43 -8.84 -1.47
CA SER A 116 16.28 -8.44 -0.66
C SER A 116 16.43 -7.03 -0.05
N SER A 117 17.63 -6.67 0.39
CA SER A 117 17.90 -5.35 0.98
C SER A 117 17.87 -4.23 -0.07
N VAL A 118 18.47 -4.48 -1.24
CA VAL A 118 18.49 -3.52 -2.36
C VAL A 118 17.08 -3.33 -2.92
N TYR A 119 16.33 -4.42 -3.07
CA TYR A 119 14.95 -4.37 -3.54
C TYR A 119 14.05 -3.57 -2.59
N LEU A 120 14.14 -3.81 -1.27
CA LEU A 120 13.42 -3.03 -0.27
C LEU A 120 13.77 -1.53 -0.33
N LEU A 121 15.06 -1.21 -0.50
CA LEU A 121 15.51 0.18 -0.60
C LEU A 121 14.93 0.85 -1.85
N MET A 122 15.01 0.20 -3.00
CA MET A 122 14.45 0.72 -4.26
C MET A 122 12.95 0.92 -4.18
N ASN A 123 12.23 -0.09 -3.68
CA ASN A 123 10.79 -0.03 -3.53
C ASN A 123 10.38 1.13 -2.61
N SER A 124 11.00 1.23 -1.44
CA SER A 124 10.72 2.30 -0.49
C SER A 124 11.09 3.68 -1.03
N PHE A 125 12.21 3.81 -1.74
CA PHE A 125 12.58 5.07 -2.38
C PHE A 125 11.54 5.50 -3.42
N ASN A 126 11.09 4.60 -4.27
CA ASN A 126 10.09 4.89 -5.29
C ASN A 126 8.75 5.31 -4.67
N VAL A 127 8.23 4.55 -3.71
CA VAL A 127 6.95 4.88 -3.04
C VAL A 127 7.08 6.17 -2.25
N CYS A 128 8.08 6.24 -1.39
CA CYS A 128 8.18 7.31 -0.40
C CYS A 128 8.66 8.62 -1.04
N VAL A 129 9.79 8.59 -1.74
CA VAL A 129 10.42 9.82 -2.24
C VAL A 129 9.79 10.23 -3.56
N VAL A 130 9.81 9.35 -4.58
CA VAL A 130 9.29 9.68 -5.91
C VAL A 130 7.79 9.93 -5.82
N GLY A 131 7.03 9.09 -5.12
CA GLY A 131 5.60 9.26 -4.92
C GLY A 131 5.21 10.56 -4.26
N THR A 132 5.90 10.90 -3.19
CA THR A 132 5.65 12.16 -2.49
C THR A 132 5.96 13.37 -3.35
N LEU A 133 7.03 13.32 -4.16
CA LEU A 133 7.36 14.40 -5.10
C LEU A 133 6.31 14.51 -6.20
N VAL A 134 5.93 13.40 -6.85
CA VAL A 134 4.96 13.41 -7.95
C VAL A 134 3.59 13.89 -7.47
N ILE A 135 3.06 13.30 -6.38
CA ILE A 135 1.78 13.72 -5.82
C ILE A 135 1.88 15.17 -5.32
N GLY A 136 2.95 15.52 -4.60
CA GLY A 136 3.14 16.88 -4.09
C GLY A 136 3.17 17.93 -5.17
N LEU A 137 3.84 17.67 -6.30
CA LEU A 137 3.90 18.58 -7.45
C LEU A 137 2.53 18.71 -8.13
N THR A 138 1.85 17.60 -8.35
CA THR A 138 0.51 17.60 -8.98
C THR A 138 -0.55 18.23 -8.08
N MET A 139 -0.37 18.18 -6.77
CA MET A 139 -1.27 18.78 -5.78
C MET A 139 -1.08 20.29 -5.56
N ARG A 140 0.00 20.89 -6.06
CA ARG A 140 0.29 22.33 -5.84
C ARG A 140 -0.81 23.24 -6.34
N GLN A 141 -1.52 22.87 -7.39
CA GLN A 141 -2.59 23.66 -8.00
C GLN A 141 -3.90 23.64 -7.20
N LEU A 142 -4.05 22.66 -6.29
CA LEU A 142 -5.27 22.53 -5.49
C LEU A 142 -5.19 23.36 -4.21
N PRO A 143 -6.26 24.10 -3.85
CA PRO A 143 -6.29 24.90 -2.64
C PRO A 143 -6.16 24.03 -1.38
N THR A 144 -5.45 24.54 -0.40
CA THR A 144 -5.23 23.89 0.89
C THR A 144 -5.91 24.66 2.01
N TYR A 145 -6.42 23.92 3.01
CA TYR A 145 -7.08 24.48 4.18
C TYR A 145 -6.26 24.16 5.43
N ARG A 146 -6.01 25.17 6.24
CA ARG A 146 -5.23 25.01 7.48
C ARG A 146 -6.12 24.43 8.58
N ILE A 147 -5.65 23.37 9.21
CA ILE A 147 -6.27 22.77 10.39
C ILE A 147 -5.63 23.37 11.64
N ALA A 148 -6.47 23.74 12.61
CA ALA A 148 -6.03 24.32 13.88
C ALA A 148 -5.13 23.35 14.65
N GLN A 149 -3.97 23.84 15.08
CA GLN A 149 -3.01 23.00 15.78
C GLN A 149 -3.33 22.86 17.27
N ARG A 150 -3.39 21.64 17.75
CA ARG A 150 -3.60 21.28 19.16
C ARG A 150 -2.55 20.26 19.61
N LYS A 151 -2.12 20.36 20.87
CA LYS A 151 -1.17 19.40 21.45
C LYS A 151 -1.93 18.23 22.08
N LEU A 152 -1.45 17.00 21.84
CA LEU A 152 -1.86 15.83 22.61
C LEU A 152 -0.96 15.68 23.84
N ARG A 153 -1.55 15.21 24.95
CA ARG A 153 -0.80 14.73 26.12
C ARG A 153 -0.19 13.35 25.79
N VAL A 154 0.96 13.05 26.35
CA VAL A 154 1.64 11.75 26.13
C VAL A 154 0.71 10.56 26.38
N GLY A 155 -0.05 10.58 27.49
CA GLY A 155 -1.00 9.52 27.81
C GLY A 155 -2.13 9.37 26.78
N GLN A 156 -2.56 10.45 26.13
CA GLN A 156 -3.53 10.37 25.03
C GLN A 156 -2.91 9.72 23.78
N LEU A 157 -1.65 10.04 23.45
CA LEU A 157 -0.94 9.43 22.34
C LEU A 157 -0.74 7.94 22.57
N LEU A 158 -0.31 7.53 23.78
CA LEU A 158 -0.17 6.12 24.14
C LEU A 158 -1.50 5.36 24.05
N LEU A 159 -2.60 5.96 24.51
CA LEU A 159 -3.93 5.39 24.36
C LEU A 159 -4.32 5.21 22.91
N LEU A 160 -4.04 6.20 22.04
CA LEU A 160 -4.30 6.12 20.61
C LEU A 160 -3.46 5.05 19.93
N ILE A 161 -2.19 4.85 20.33
CA ILE A 161 -1.35 3.75 19.88
C ILE A 161 -1.99 2.40 20.25
N MET A 162 -2.44 2.22 21.50
CA MET A 162 -3.14 1.00 21.89
C MET A 162 -4.41 0.76 21.06
N MET A 163 -5.21 1.80 20.83
CA MET A 163 -6.43 1.71 20.01
C MET A 163 -6.11 1.36 18.56
N MET A 164 -5.02 1.88 18.01
CA MET A 164 -4.52 1.53 16.68
C MET A 164 -4.26 0.02 16.58
N TYR A 165 -3.55 -0.57 17.53
CA TYR A 165 -3.32 -2.02 17.57
C TYR A 165 -4.63 -2.82 17.69
N GLY A 166 -5.60 -2.32 18.47
CA GLY A 166 -6.93 -2.92 18.54
C GLY A 166 -7.67 -2.92 17.19
N LEU A 167 -7.59 -1.83 16.44
CA LEU A 167 -8.17 -1.74 15.09
C LEU A 167 -7.43 -2.63 14.09
N THR A 168 -6.11 -2.79 14.23
CA THR A 168 -5.34 -3.73 13.43
C THR A 168 -5.84 -5.16 13.62
N LEU A 169 -6.14 -5.59 14.84
CA LEU A 169 -6.70 -6.91 15.10
C LEU A 169 -8.02 -7.12 14.36
N VAL A 170 -8.94 -6.15 14.44
CA VAL A 170 -10.23 -6.22 13.73
C VAL A 170 -10.01 -6.35 12.22
N GLY A 171 -9.14 -5.52 11.66
CA GLY A 171 -8.85 -5.56 10.23
C GLY A 171 -8.16 -6.85 9.77
N ALA A 172 -7.26 -7.40 10.58
CA ALA A 172 -6.62 -8.67 10.30
C ALA A 172 -7.62 -9.85 10.30
N VAL A 173 -8.53 -9.91 11.28
CA VAL A 173 -9.60 -10.92 11.34
C VAL A 173 -10.50 -10.85 10.10
N MET A 174 -10.71 -9.67 9.52
CA MET A 174 -11.50 -9.51 8.28
C MET A 174 -10.69 -9.85 7.02
N GLY A 175 -9.44 -9.46 6.96
CA GLY A 175 -8.61 -9.56 5.76
C GLY A 175 -7.99 -10.92 5.54
N LEU A 176 -7.51 -11.57 6.61
CA LEU A 176 -6.81 -12.86 6.52
C LEU A 176 -7.64 -13.99 5.88
N PRO A 177 -8.94 -14.21 6.22
CA PRO A 177 -9.72 -15.26 5.59
C PRO A 177 -9.89 -15.04 4.07
N ILE A 178 -10.11 -13.79 3.65
CA ILE A 178 -10.26 -13.47 2.22
C ILE A 178 -8.93 -13.68 1.50
N HIS A 179 -7.83 -13.20 2.08
CA HIS A 179 -6.50 -13.43 1.54
C HIS A 179 -6.16 -14.92 1.44
N SER A 180 -6.40 -15.70 2.51
CA SER A 180 -6.14 -17.14 2.52
C SER A 180 -6.99 -17.89 1.49
N PHE A 181 -8.26 -17.49 1.32
CA PHE A 181 -9.12 -18.07 0.29
C PHE A 181 -8.59 -17.79 -1.11
N LEU A 182 -8.22 -16.55 -1.41
CA LEU A 182 -7.68 -16.19 -2.73
C LEU A 182 -6.32 -16.86 -2.98
N SER A 183 -5.47 -16.93 -1.96
CA SER A 183 -4.17 -17.58 -2.06
C SER A 183 -4.24 -19.11 -2.17
N SER A 184 -5.41 -19.75 -1.85
CA SER A 184 -5.58 -21.18 -2.07
C SER A 184 -5.68 -21.57 -3.55
N PHE A 185 -5.88 -20.62 -4.43
CA PHE A 185 -5.82 -20.81 -5.88
C PHE A 185 -4.41 -20.61 -6.46
N THR A 186 -3.42 -20.28 -5.61
CA THR A 186 -2.03 -20.18 -6.08
C THR A 186 -1.45 -21.59 -6.25
N VAL A 187 -0.77 -21.79 -7.36
CA VAL A 187 -0.05 -23.04 -7.63
C VAL A 187 1.22 -23.07 -6.78
N ASP A 188 1.48 -24.23 -6.19
CA ASP A 188 2.64 -24.49 -5.31
C ASP A 188 3.98 -24.51 -6.12
N ASN A 189 4.06 -23.76 -7.18
CA ASN A 189 5.28 -23.54 -7.93
C ASN A 189 6.01 -22.34 -7.35
N SER A 190 7.18 -22.61 -6.79
CA SER A 190 8.20 -21.68 -6.28
C SER A 190 8.62 -20.54 -7.25
N GLN A 191 7.84 -20.31 -8.30
CA GLN A 191 8.06 -19.32 -9.35
C GLN A 191 6.98 -18.22 -9.40
N SER A 192 6.04 -18.14 -8.45
CA SER A 192 5.15 -17.00 -8.43
C SER A 192 5.99 -15.74 -8.15
N GLU A 193 6.16 -14.93 -9.18
CA GLU A 193 6.90 -13.66 -9.14
C GLU A 193 6.18 -12.56 -8.33
N ALA A 194 5.06 -12.87 -7.69
CA ALA A 194 4.52 -11.99 -6.66
C ALA A 194 5.59 -11.90 -5.59
N VAL A 195 6.32 -10.78 -5.61
CA VAL A 195 7.42 -10.52 -4.67
C VAL A 195 6.89 -10.81 -3.28
N ASP A 196 7.24 -11.98 -2.75
CA ASP A 196 6.85 -12.36 -1.40
C ASP A 196 7.50 -11.37 -0.44
N LEU A 197 6.70 -10.39 -0.01
CA LEU A 197 7.15 -9.38 0.94
C LEU A 197 7.72 -10.03 2.21
N SER A 198 7.17 -11.18 2.60
CA SER A 198 7.65 -11.93 3.76
C SER A 198 9.06 -12.47 3.51
N GLY A 199 9.31 -13.06 2.35
CA GLY A 199 10.64 -13.54 1.95
C GLY A 199 11.66 -12.40 1.84
N LEU A 200 11.25 -11.26 1.27
CA LEU A 200 12.11 -10.07 1.23
C LEU A 200 12.43 -9.53 2.62
N LEU A 201 11.45 -9.50 3.51
CA LEU A 201 11.65 -9.05 4.89
C LEU A 201 12.56 -10.02 5.66
N LEU A 202 12.39 -11.33 5.48
CA LEU A 202 13.23 -12.34 6.12
C LEU A 202 14.66 -12.33 5.58
N GLY A 203 14.84 -12.16 4.26
CA GLY A 203 16.13 -12.12 3.58
C GLY A 203 16.90 -10.80 3.73
N SER A 204 16.26 -9.73 4.18
CA SER A 204 16.89 -8.42 4.30
C SER A 204 17.53 -8.18 5.66
N GLY A 205 18.57 -7.32 5.67
CA GLY A 205 19.20 -6.87 6.92
C GLY A 205 18.25 -6.04 7.79
N VAL A 206 18.37 -6.16 9.12
CA VAL A 206 17.52 -5.49 10.10
C VAL A 206 17.47 -3.96 9.89
N TYR A 207 18.60 -3.33 9.61
CA TYR A 207 18.68 -1.89 9.38
C TYR A 207 17.87 -1.44 8.16
N PHE A 208 17.92 -2.23 7.08
CA PHE A 208 17.10 -1.95 5.88
C PHE A 208 15.62 -2.07 6.19
N ARG A 209 15.19 -3.11 6.94
CA ARG A 209 13.80 -3.25 7.37
C ARG A 209 13.33 -2.06 8.22
N LEU A 210 14.13 -1.66 9.22
CA LEU A 210 13.77 -0.55 10.11
C LEU A 210 13.65 0.78 9.36
N ILE A 211 14.53 1.03 8.40
CA ILE A 211 14.50 2.28 7.61
C ILE A 211 13.42 2.20 6.53
N CYS A 212 13.49 1.19 5.66
CA CYS A 212 12.69 1.13 4.43
C CYS A 212 11.22 0.78 4.69
N VAL A 213 10.92 -0.01 5.72
CA VAL A 213 9.56 -0.45 6.05
C VAL A 213 9.07 0.17 7.36
N GLY A 214 9.99 0.51 8.27
CA GLY A 214 9.66 1.11 9.55
C GLY A 214 9.46 2.61 9.49
N ILE A 215 10.50 3.35 9.14
CA ILE A 215 10.56 4.81 9.30
C ILE A 215 10.08 5.55 8.04
N LEU A 216 10.61 5.20 6.85
CA LEU A 216 10.28 5.92 5.62
C LEU A 216 8.77 5.92 5.32
N PRO A 217 8.05 4.78 5.33
CA PRO A 217 6.61 4.79 5.11
C PRO A 217 5.87 5.62 6.15
N ALA A 218 6.24 5.53 7.43
CA ALA A 218 5.60 6.30 8.49
C ALA A 218 5.71 7.82 8.32
N ILE A 219 6.74 8.29 7.63
CA ILE A 219 6.90 9.73 7.31
C ILE A 219 6.15 10.06 6.03
N PHE A 220 6.45 9.37 4.94
CA PHE A 220 6.03 9.76 3.60
C PHE A 220 4.58 9.40 3.31
N GLU A 221 4.08 8.26 3.78
CA GLU A 221 2.68 7.91 3.64
C GLU A 221 1.78 8.83 4.47
N GLU A 222 2.22 9.26 5.65
CA GLU A 222 1.48 10.27 6.42
C GLU A 222 1.45 11.62 5.68
N LEU A 223 2.54 12.03 5.02
CA LEU A 223 2.52 13.20 4.15
C LEU A 223 1.52 13.04 3.00
N LEU A 224 1.50 11.88 2.36
CA LEU A 224 0.59 11.58 1.26
C LEU A 224 -0.86 11.58 1.74
N PHE A 225 -1.22 10.68 2.63
CA PHE A 225 -2.61 10.39 2.97
C PHE A 225 -3.21 11.34 4.03
N ARG A 226 -2.40 12.09 4.81
CA ARG A 226 -2.90 13.08 5.79
C ARG A 226 -2.65 14.49 5.30
N LYS A 227 -1.39 14.86 5.08
CA LYS A 227 -1.07 16.26 4.73
C LYS A 227 -1.62 16.65 3.36
N PHE A 228 -1.28 15.91 2.32
CA PHE A 228 -1.69 16.29 0.97
C PHE A 228 -3.16 16.05 0.70
N LEU A 229 -3.73 14.97 1.18
CA LEU A 229 -5.12 14.62 0.95
C LEU A 229 -6.07 15.43 1.83
N ILE A 230 -5.90 15.39 3.15
CA ILE A 230 -6.86 15.97 4.09
C ILE A 230 -6.86 17.49 4.02
N ASP A 231 -5.69 18.14 3.90
CA ASP A 231 -5.64 19.61 3.76
C ASP A 231 -6.42 20.14 2.54
N ARG A 232 -6.73 19.28 1.57
CA ARG A 232 -7.51 19.64 0.37
C ARG A 232 -8.97 19.23 0.46
N THR A 233 -9.26 18.15 1.17
CA THR A 233 -10.62 17.60 1.24
C THR A 233 -11.41 18.08 2.47
N ILE A 234 -10.74 18.55 3.51
CA ILE A 234 -11.37 18.91 4.80
C ILE A 234 -12.51 19.93 4.67
N ARG A 235 -12.45 20.83 3.69
CA ARG A 235 -13.53 21.78 3.41
C ARG A 235 -14.87 21.10 3.09
N HIS A 236 -14.81 19.91 2.49
CA HIS A 236 -15.99 19.16 2.08
C HIS A 236 -16.61 18.34 3.20
N GLY A 237 -15.99 18.33 4.39
CA GLY A 237 -16.48 17.69 5.59
C GLY A 237 -15.41 16.79 6.25
N GLU A 238 -15.46 16.74 7.57
CA GLU A 238 -14.54 15.89 8.35
C GLU A 238 -14.77 14.40 8.06
N PHE A 239 -16.02 13.98 7.91
CA PHE A 239 -16.39 12.60 7.65
C PHE A 239 -15.80 12.10 6.33
N ILE A 240 -16.06 12.83 5.22
CA ILE A 240 -15.55 12.39 3.90
C ILE A 240 -14.03 12.39 3.86
N SER A 241 -13.39 13.38 4.49
CA SER A 241 -11.92 13.44 4.57
C SER A 241 -11.32 12.29 5.36
N CYS A 242 -11.92 11.90 6.49
CA CYS A 242 -11.50 10.74 7.27
C CYS A 242 -11.65 9.44 6.49
N VAL A 243 -12.86 9.21 5.93
CA VAL A 243 -13.17 7.97 5.21
C VAL A 243 -12.32 7.85 3.95
N MET A 244 -12.22 8.92 3.16
CA MET A 244 -11.39 8.94 1.94
C MET A 244 -9.91 8.66 2.27
N SER A 245 -9.35 9.34 3.27
CA SER A 245 -7.96 9.12 3.68
C SER A 245 -7.71 7.68 4.13
N GLY A 246 -8.61 7.10 4.93
CA GLY A 246 -8.47 5.72 5.40
C GLY A 246 -8.67 4.70 4.29
N LEU A 247 -9.71 4.83 3.46
CA LEU A 247 -9.96 3.92 2.35
C LEU A 247 -8.84 3.95 1.31
N MET A 248 -8.40 5.14 0.90
CA MET A 248 -7.31 5.27 -0.06
C MET A 248 -6.01 4.69 0.49
N PHE A 249 -5.75 4.86 1.78
CA PHE A 249 -4.60 4.27 2.45
C PHE A 249 -4.66 2.74 2.44
N GLY A 250 -5.81 2.15 2.76
CA GLY A 250 -6.00 0.70 2.69
C GLY A 250 -5.93 0.15 1.26
N MET A 251 -6.60 0.80 0.31
CA MET A 251 -6.61 0.42 -1.11
C MET A 251 -5.21 0.45 -1.74
N TRP A 252 -4.36 1.37 -1.28
CA TRP A 252 -2.99 1.51 -1.78
C TRP A 252 -2.11 0.28 -1.56
N HIS A 253 -2.44 -0.55 -0.58
CA HIS A 253 -1.69 -1.77 -0.30
C HIS A 253 -1.94 -2.91 -1.31
N GLY A 254 -3.03 -2.86 -2.08
CA GLY A 254 -3.30 -3.76 -3.21
C GLY A 254 -3.62 -5.21 -2.83
N ASN A 255 -3.69 -5.55 -1.54
CA ASN A 255 -4.00 -6.91 -1.09
C ASN A 255 -4.97 -6.91 0.10
N PHE A 256 -5.76 -7.98 0.22
CA PHE A 256 -6.79 -8.08 1.27
C PHE A 256 -6.22 -8.31 2.66
N GLN A 257 -5.02 -8.86 2.78
CA GLN A 257 -4.35 -9.04 4.07
C GLN A 257 -4.14 -7.69 4.77
N GLN A 258 -3.80 -6.66 4.00
CA GLN A 258 -3.50 -5.33 4.53
C GLN A 258 -4.68 -4.35 4.42
N PHE A 259 -5.55 -4.49 3.43
CA PHE A 259 -6.61 -3.54 3.11
C PHE A 259 -7.45 -3.12 4.32
N PHE A 260 -8.00 -4.09 5.05
CA PHE A 260 -8.94 -3.79 6.14
C PHE A 260 -8.24 -3.11 7.32
N PHE A 261 -7.11 -3.65 7.79
CA PHE A 261 -6.45 -3.05 8.93
C PHE A 261 -5.86 -1.68 8.58
N ALA A 262 -5.27 -1.52 7.39
CA ALA A 262 -4.75 -0.24 6.94
C ALA A 262 -5.87 0.80 6.79
N THR A 263 -7.05 0.41 6.29
CA THR A 263 -8.23 1.29 6.25
C THR A 263 -8.63 1.76 7.65
N PHE A 264 -8.76 0.84 8.62
CA PHE A 264 -9.21 1.21 9.96
C PHE A 264 -8.21 2.09 10.71
N ILE A 265 -6.93 1.75 10.68
CA ILE A 265 -5.91 2.61 11.27
C ILE A 265 -5.78 3.93 10.50
N GLY A 266 -5.97 3.88 9.18
CA GLY A 266 -5.97 5.06 8.31
C GLY A 266 -7.05 6.08 8.68
N ILE A 267 -8.26 5.60 9.00
CA ILE A 267 -9.36 6.43 9.51
C ILE A 267 -9.00 7.02 10.89
N LEU A 268 -8.40 6.23 11.77
CA LEU A 268 -7.95 6.71 13.08
C LEU A 268 -6.87 7.81 12.92
N PHE A 269 -5.89 7.62 12.04
CA PHE A 269 -4.85 8.60 11.79
C PHE A 269 -5.43 9.89 11.19
N ALA A 270 -6.37 9.77 10.24
CA ALA A 270 -7.07 10.91 9.68
C ALA A 270 -7.82 11.70 10.77
N PHE A 271 -8.54 11.00 11.66
CA PHE A 271 -9.20 11.62 12.80
C PHE A 271 -8.20 12.35 13.70
N VAL A 272 -7.09 11.71 14.07
CA VAL A 272 -6.03 12.33 14.92
C VAL A 272 -5.46 13.57 14.23
N TYR A 273 -5.19 13.50 12.93
CA TYR A 273 -4.67 14.64 12.18
C TYR A 273 -5.68 15.80 12.14
N ILE A 274 -6.95 15.52 11.84
CA ILE A 274 -8.02 16.54 11.82
C ILE A 274 -8.20 17.20 13.21
N ARG A 275 -8.08 16.44 14.30
CA ARG A 275 -8.22 16.97 15.67
C ARG A 275 -7.01 17.74 16.15
N THR A 276 -5.83 17.44 15.64
CA THR A 276 -4.57 18.03 16.15
C THR A 276 -3.90 18.99 15.20
N GLY A 277 -4.18 18.91 13.89
CA GLY A 277 -3.45 19.64 12.85
C GLY A 277 -1.95 19.33 12.79
N LYS A 278 -1.50 18.29 13.52
CA LYS A 278 -0.08 17.93 13.66
C LYS A 278 0.17 16.51 13.17
N ILE A 279 0.79 16.42 12.01
CA ILE A 279 1.13 15.15 11.36
C ILE A 279 2.09 14.28 12.18
N ILE A 280 2.92 14.90 13.01
CA ILE A 280 3.92 14.18 13.81
C ILE A 280 3.30 13.10 14.71
N TYR A 281 2.07 13.29 15.21
CA TYR A 281 1.41 12.29 16.03
C TYR A 281 1.06 11.03 15.24
N THR A 282 0.56 11.19 14.02
CA THR A 282 0.26 10.06 13.16
C THR A 282 1.53 9.38 12.65
N MET A 283 2.59 10.13 12.37
CA MET A 283 3.92 9.57 12.06
C MET A 283 4.46 8.72 13.21
N ILE A 284 4.35 9.17 14.47
CA ILE A 284 4.79 8.39 15.63
C ILE A 284 3.94 7.13 15.79
N MET A 285 2.62 7.23 15.66
CA MET A 285 1.72 6.07 15.72
C MET A 285 2.08 5.06 14.64
N HIS A 286 2.23 5.49 13.40
CA HIS A 286 2.55 4.64 12.25
C HIS A 286 3.94 4.00 12.42
N ALA A 287 4.96 4.80 12.74
CA ALA A 287 6.31 4.29 13.02
C ALA A 287 6.32 3.25 14.15
N SER A 288 5.56 3.47 15.24
CA SER A 288 5.50 2.51 16.35
C SER A 288 5.00 1.14 15.90
N MET A 289 4.01 1.10 15.01
CA MET A 289 3.50 -0.16 14.45
C MET A 289 4.52 -0.85 13.54
N ASN A 290 5.06 -0.11 12.59
CA ASN A 290 5.99 -0.65 11.62
C ASN A 290 7.30 -1.13 12.27
N LEU A 291 7.85 -0.35 13.22
CA LEU A 291 9.07 -0.72 13.94
C LEU A 291 8.88 -1.94 14.84
N VAL A 292 7.73 -2.09 15.48
CA VAL A 292 7.41 -3.30 16.26
C VAL A 292 7.36 -4.54 15.35
N THR A 293 6.69 -4.43 14.22
CA THR A 293 6.57 -5.54 13.27
C THR A 293 7.92 -5.88 12.63
N THR A 294 8.61 -4.90 12.06
CA THR A 294 9.85 -5.13 11.30
C THR A 294 11.09 -5.30 12.18
N GLY A 295 11.10 -4.61 13.33
CA GLY A 295 12.22 -4.66 14.28
C GLY A 295 12.18 -5.87 15.20
N ILE A 296 11.05 -6.13 15.85
CA ILE A 296 10.98 -7.21 16.87
C ILE A 296 10.48 -8.50 16.22
N THR A 297 9.25 -8.50 15.67
CA THR A 297 8.60 -9.72 15.19
C THR A 297 9.38 -10.36 14.05
N MET A 298 9.74 -9.59 13.02
CA MET A 298 10.50 -10.11 11.88
C MET A 298 11.95 -10.48 12.23
N SER A 299 12.57 -9.83 13.21
CA SER A 299 13.93 -10.23 13.64
C SER A 299 13.94 -11.56 14.38
N LEU A 300 12.95 -11.82 15.24
CA LEU A 300 12.80 -13.13 15.88
C LEU A 300 12.52 -14.22 14.85
N LEU A 301 11.62 -13.98 13.91
CA LEU A 301 11.28 -14.93 12.86
C LEU A 301 12.48 -15.19 11.94
N SER A 302 13.20 -14.15 11.52
CA SER A 302 14.41 -14.26 10.69
C SER A 302 15.50 -15.07 11.38
N ALA A 303 15.71 -14.90 12.70
CA ALA A 303 16.66 -15.66 13.46
C ALA A 303 16.32 -17.17 13.50
N ILE A 304 15.02 -17.50 13.62
CA ILE A 304 14.56 -18.90 13.59
C ILE A 304 14.78 -19.49 12.18
N VAL A 305 14.34 -18.80 11.13
CA VAL A 305 14.46 -19.27 9.74
C VAL A 305 15.92 -19.45 9.33
N GLN A 306 16.83 -18.54 9.71
CA GLN A 306 18.25 -18.68 9.43
C GLN A 306 18.87 -19.90 10.11
N LYS A 307 18.50 -20.21 11.36
CA LYS A 307 18.97 -21.41 12.04
C LYS A 307 18.46 -22.69 11.39
N LEU A 308 17.19 -22.71 10.95
CA LEU A 308 16.61 -23.81 10.19
C LEU A 308 17.29 -23.99 8.83
N GLY A 309 17.51 -22.90 8.07
CA GLY A 309 18.12 -22.92 6.74
C GLY A 309 19.56 -23.40 6.75
N ASN A 310 20.35 -23.06 7.78
CA ASN A 310 21.75 -23.52 7.94
C ASN A 310 21.89 -25.03 8.19
N THR A 311 20.78 -25.74 8.42
CA THR A 311 20.77 -27.20 8.63
C THR A 311 20.45 -28.00 7.36
N VAL A 312 19.90 -27.35 6.34
CA VAL A 312 19.61 -27.96 5.04
C VAL A 312 20.94 -28.10 4.27
N GLY A 313 21.52 -29.29 4.28
CA GLY A 313 22.78 -29.61 3.61
C GLY A 313 23.94 -30.04 4.52
N VAL A 314 23.77 -30.01 5.84
CA VAL A 314 24.77 -30.51 6.80
C VAL A 314 24.28 -31.85 7.37
N SER A 315 24.74 -32.95 6.77
CA SER A 315 24.30 -34.32 7.07
C SER A 315 24.76 -34.89 8.44
N ALA A 316 25.15 -34.09 9.40
CA ALA A 316 25.66 -34.55 10.69
C ALA A 316 25.27 -33.69 11.91
N ARG A 317 24.37 -32.75 11.82
CA ARG A 317 23.90 -32.04 13.03
C ARG A 317 22.85 -32.87 13.73
N ASN A 318 23.08 -33.15 15.02
CA ASN A 318 22.14 -33.88 15.86
C ASN A 318 20.84 -33.07 15.93
N GLU A 319 19.68 -33.67 15.55
CA GLU A 319 18.37 -33.00 15.60
C GLU A 319 18.09 -32.39 16.98
N THR A 320 18.57 -33.05 18.05
CA THR A 320 18.47 -32.56 19.42
C THR A 320 19.22 -31.25 19.65
N GLU A 321 20.39 -31.07 19.05
CA GLU A 321 21.19 -29.84 19.17
C GLU A 321 20.48 -28.67 18.46
N LEU A 322 19.93 -28.91 17.27
CA LEU A 322 19.11 -27.92 16.54
C LEU A 322 17.89 -27.49 17.33
N VAL A 323 17.16 -28.47 17.91
CA VAL A 323 15.97 -28.15 18.74
C VAL A 323 16.37 -27.33 19.95
N MET A 324 17.47 -27.64 20.63
CA MET A 324 17.95 -26.83 21.77
C MET A 324 18.34 -25.41 21.39
N GLU A 325 18.88 -25.18 20.19
CA GLU A 325 19.21 -23.83 19.70
C GLU A 325 17.99 -22.99 19.29
N ILE A 326 16.95 -23.62 18.74
CA ILE A 326 15.78 -22.92 18.20
C ILE A 326 14.70 -22.72 19.28
N MET A 327 14.55 -23.65 20.20
CA MET A 327 13.50 -23.63 21.22
C MET A 327 13.43 -22.32 22.02
N PRO A 328 14.56 -21.73 22.50
CA PRO A 328 14.51 -20.44 23.19
C PRO A 328 13.93 -19.31 22.34
N LEU A 329 14.25 -19.30 21.04
CA LEU A 329 13.74 -18.28 20.10
C LEU A 329 12.24 -18.47 19.84
N ILE A 330 11.78 -19.71 19.72
CA ILE A 330 10.35 -20.04 19.58
C ILE A 330 9.60 -19.61 20.83
N ILE A 331 10.10 -19.94 22.03
CA ILE A 331 9.48 -19.54 23.29
C ILE A 331 9.40 -18.00 23.36
N LEU A 332 10.50 -17.32 23.05
CA LEU A 332 10.52 -15.85 23.05
C LEU A 332 9.51 -15.25 22.05
N LEU A 333 9.40 -15.82 20.84
CA LEU A 333 8.43 -15.42 19.85
C LEU A 333 7.00 -15.65 20.35
N MET A 334 6.72 -16.80 20.96
CA MET A 334 5.38 -17.10 21.50
C MET A 334 5.00 -16.15 22.64
N VAL A 335 5.92 -15.88 23.58
CA VAL A 335 5.70 -14.89 24.66
C VAL A 335 5.44 -13.50 24.08
N TRP A 336 6.22 -13.11 23.08
CA TRP A 336 6.04 -11.85 22.38
C TRP A 336 4.67 -11.75 21.67
N LEU A 337 4.25 -12.79 20.96
CA LEU A 337 2.95 -12.81 20.28
C LEU A 337 1.77 -12.79 21.28
N ILE A 338 1.86 -13.48 22.41
CA ILE A 338 0.86 -13.45 23.47
C ILE A 338 0.78 -12.02 24.07
N PHE A 339 1.91 -11.39 24.33
CA PHE A 339 1.96 -10.01 24.80
C PHE A 339 1.30 -9.07 23.77
N LEU A 340 1.68 -9.19 22.51
CA LEU A 340 1.14 -8.34 21.43
C LEU A 340 -0.38 -8.53 21.27
N LEU A 341 -0.86 -9.79 21.31
CA LEU A 341 -2.29 -10.08 21.23
C LEU A 341 -3.05 -9.47 22.43
N SER A 342 -2.51 -9.60 23.64
CA SER A 342 -3.10 -9.00 24.83
C SER A 342 -3.17 -7.48 24.73
N PHE A 343 -2.13 -6.86 24.17
CA PHE A 343 -2.09 -5.43 23.89
C PHE A 343 -3.14 -4.99 22.85
N MET A 344 -3.31 -5.79 21.78
CA MET A 344 -4.31 -5.56 20.73
C MET A 344 -5.75 -5.68 21.28
N ILE A 345 -6.03 -6.72 22.09
CA ILE A 345 -7.35 -6.91 22.74
C ILE A 345 -7.65 -5.73 23.68
N THR A 346 -6.68 -5.32 24.47
CA THR A 346 -6.83 -4.15 25.37
C THR A 346 -7.13 -2.89 24.57
N GLY A 347 -6.42 -2.68 23.46
CA GLY A 347 -6.66 -1.58 22.54
C GLY A 347 -8.08 -1.58 21.98
N LEU A 348 -8.59 -2.75 21.57
CA LEU A 348 -9.96 -2.91 21.08
C LEU A 348 -11.00 -2.57 22.14
N VAL A 349 -10.79 -3.00 23.39
CA VAL A 349 -11.65 -2.62 24.51
C VAL A 349 -11.68 -1.10 24.69
N PHE A 350 -10.56 -0.41 24.55
CA PHE A 350 -10.53 1.05 24.60
C PHE A 350 -11.24 1.69 23.39
N VAL A 351 -11.14 1.15 22.19
CA VAL A 351 -11.93 1.62 21.02
C VAL A 351 -13.42 1.59 21.37
N ILE A 352 -13.91 0.46 21.87
CA ILE A 352 -15.33 0.28 22.22
C ILE A 352 -15.74 1.24 23.35
N LYS A 353 -14.97 1.32 24.44
CA LYS A 353 -15.27 2.19 25.59
C LYS A 353 -15.22 3.69 25.24
N LYS A 354 -14.31 4.10 24.36
CA LYS A 354 -14.11 5.51 23.98
C LYS A 354 -14.78 5.91 22.68
N ARG A 355 -15.58 5.03 22.05
CA ARG A 355 -16.23 5.29 20.74
C ARG A 355 -17.02 6.61 20.69
N LYS A 356 -17.62 7.03 21.79
CA LYS A 356 -18.36 8.30 21.91
C LYS A 356 -17.48 9.54 21.77
N ASN A 357 -16.16 9.41 21.94
CA ASN A 357 -15.20 10.52 21.81
C ASN A 357 -14.81 10.77 20.33
N PHE A 358 -15.04 9.80 19.45
CA PHE A 358 -14.79 9.92 18.02
C PHE A 358 -15.93 10.64 17.30
N LYS A 359 -16.16 11.89 17.71
CA LYS A 359 -17.18 12.74 17.07
C LYS A 359 -16.55 13.52 15.94
N LEU A 360 -17.14 13.44 14.76
CA LEU A 360 -16.85 14.30 13.62
C LEU A 360 -17.86 15.45 13.64
N PHE A 361 -17.39 16.66 13.42
CA PHE A 361 -18.24 17.84 13.42
C PHE A 361 -18.71 18.15 12.00
N LEU A 362 -19.95 18.58 11.88
CA LEU A 362 -20.48 19.10 10.65
C LEU A 362 -19.82 20.46 10.36
N MET A 363 -19.34 20.61 9.14
CA MET A 363 -18.73 21.86 8.67
C MET A 363 -19.75 22.70 7.90
N VAL A 364 -19.61 24.02 7.99
CA VAL A 364 -20.41 24.93 7.17
C VAL A 364 -20.05 24.71 5.68
N GLY A 365 -21.05 24.39 4.87
CA GLY A 365 -20.83 24.08 3.45
C GLY A 365 -20.43 22.62 3.17
N GLU A 366 -20.57 21.72 4.16
CA GLU A 366 -20.34 20.28 3.99
C GLU A 366 -21.29 19.72 2.92
N LEU A 367 -20.73 18.91 2.02
CA LEU A 367 -21.50 18.21 1.01
C LEU A 367 -22.51 17.24 1.63
N LYS A 368 -23.75 17.28 1.18
CA LYS A 368 -24.77 16.30 1.59
C LYS A 368 -24.41 14.91 1.05
N ARG A 369 -24.86 13.87 1.75
CA ARG A 369 -24.58 12.47 1.34
C ARG A 369 -24.97 12.17 -0.11
N LYS A 370 -26.10 12.73 -0.59
CA LYS A 370 -26.55 12.59 -1.99
C LYS A 370 -25.57 13.24 -2.96
N GLU A 371 -25.05 14.41 -2.63
CA GLU A 371 -24.07 15.13 -3.46
C GLU A 371 -22.72 14.40 -3.49
N ILE A 372 -22.27 13.88 -2.33
CA ILE A 372 -21.06 13.04 -2.26
C ILE A 372 -21.23 11.81 -3.14
N LEU A 373 -22.33 11.06 -2.99
CA LEU A 373 -22.58 9.86 -3.77
C LEU A 373 -22.68 10.17 -5.26
N HIS A 374 -23.39 11.23 -5.62
CA HIS A 374 -23.50 11.68 -7.01
C HIS A 374 -22.11 12.00 -7.60
N ASN A 375 -21.29 12.78 -6.88
CA ASN A 375 -19.95 13.14 -7.34
C ASN A 375 -19.04 11.90 -7.46
N LEU A 376 -19.13 10.93 -6.54
CA LEU A 376 -18.36 9.70 -6.58
C LEU A 376 -18.76 8.81 -7.77
N THR A 377 -20.06 8.67 -8.04
CA THR A 377 -20.56 7.76 -9.08
C THR A 377 -20.56 8.35 -10.48
N HIS A 378 -20.63 9.68 -10.62
CA HIS A 378 -20.71 10.36 -11.91
C HIS A 378 -19.40 11.05 -12.32
N SER A 379 -18.36 10.98 -11.48
CA SER A 379 -17.06 11.54 -11.81
C SER A 379 -16.19 10.57 -12.60
N PRO A 380 -15.76 10.90 -13.82
CA PRO A 380 -14.81 10.08 -14.57
C PRO A 380 -13.49 9.86 -13.82
N ALA A 381 -13.03 10.85 -13.07
CA ALA A 381 -11.80 10.75 -12.27
C ALA A 381 -11.90 9.71 -11.14
N MET A 382 -13.09 9.56 -10.54
CA MET A 382 -13.32 8.50 -9.56
C MET A 382 -13.33 7.11 -10.21
N TRP A 383 -13.89 6.96 -11.39
CA TRP A 383 -13.85 5.70 -12.12
C TRP A 383 -12.42 5.31 -12.51
N ILE A 384 -11.59 6.28 -12.91
CA ILE A 384 -10.15 6.06 -13.16
C ILE A 384 -9.47 5.56 -11.87
N PHE A 385 -9.74 6.19 -10.73
CA PHE A 385 -9.19 5.76 -9.45
C PHE A 385 -9.66 4.35 -9.07
N LEU A 386 -10.96 4.06 -9.18
CA LEU A 386 -11.50 2.73 -8.88
C LEU A 386 -10.94 1.65 -9.82
N SER A 387 -10.81 1.97 -11.11
CA SER A 387 -10.17 1.06 -12.07
C SER A 387 -8.73 0.75 -11.66
N PHE A 388 -7.96 1.76 -11.28
CA PHE A 388 -6.61 1.56 -10.77
C PHE A 388 -6.59 0.63 -9.54
N VAL A 389 -7.46 0.86 -8.56
CA VAL A 389 -7.54 0.02 -7.36
C VAL A 389 -7.90 -1.42 -7.71
N ILE A 390 -8.91 -1.63 -8.54
CA ILE A 390 -9.31 -2.96 -9.02
C ILE A 390 -8.10 -3.67 -9.67
N LEU A 391 -7.40 -2.97 -10.55
CA LEU A 391 -6.25 -3.51 -11.25
C LEU A 391 -5.08 -3.81 -10.31
N LEU A 392 -4.87 -3.00 -9.27
CA LEU A 392 -3.85 -3.24 -8.25
C LEU A 392 -4.13 -4.56 -7.49
N PHE A 393 -5.38 -4.81 -7.10
CA PHE A 393 -5.79 -6.06 -6.47
C PHE A 393 -5.73 -7.24 -7.44
N PHE A 394 -6.16 -7.06 -8.69
CA PHE A 394 -6.02 -8.08 -9.75
C PHE A 394 -4.56 -8.41 -10.02
N HIS A 395 -3.69 -7.40 -10.09
CA HIS A 395 -2.25 -7.64 -10.29
C HIS A 395 -1.64 -8.50 -9.18
N TYR A 396 -2.13 -8.37 -7.95
CA TYR A 396 -1.66 -9.17 -6.82
C TYR A 396 -2.13 -10.63 -6.86
N TYR A 397 -3.37 -10.90 -7.28
CA TYR A 397 -3.98 -12.25 -7.18
C TYR A 397 -4.15 -12.96 -8.53
N LEU A 398 -4.36 -12.22 -9.61
CA LEU A 398 -4.76 -12.81 -10.89
C LEU A 398 -3.68 -13.66 -11.57
N PRO A 399 -2.38 -13.34 -11.54
CA PRO A 399 -1.35 -14.20 -12.11
C PRO A 399 -1.41 -15.62 -11.56
N ASP A 400 -1.51 -15.74 -10.25
CA ASP A 400 -1.56 -17.03 -9.57
C ASP A 400 -2.88 -17.79 -9.89
N ILE A 401 -4.01 -17.08 -9.91
CA ILE A 401 -5.32 -17.65 -10.26
C ILE A 401 -5.32 -18.16 -11.71
N LEU A 402 -4.78 -17.39 -12.65
CA LEU A 402 -4.68 -17.82 -14.06
C LEU A 402 -3.74 -19.02 -14.21
N ALA A 403 -2.61 -19.02 -13.52
CA ALA A 403 -1.70 -20.16 -13.50
C ALA A 403 -2.40 -21.44 -12.99
N TYR A 404 -3.25 -21.32 -11.94
CA TYR A 404 -4.06 -22.43 -11.42
C TYR A 404 -5.11 -22.93 -12.41
N ILE A 405 -5.77 -22.03 -13.16
CA ILE A 405 -6.84 -22.41 -14.10
C ILE A 405 -6.28 -23.10 -15.35
N PHE A 406 -5.08 -22.71 -15.80
CA PHE A 406 -4.49 -23.20 -17.06
C PHE A 406 -3.48 -24.34 -16.86
N GLN A 407 -3.29 -24.83 -15.63
CA GLN A 407 -2.62 -26.11 -15.34
C GLN A 407 -3.56 -27.29 -15.54
#